data_a8956ad1c7d6c7a1f3f8011ade4d571a
#
_entry.id   a8956ad1c7d6c7a1f3f8011ade4d571a
#
_cell.length_a   1.000
_cell.length_b   1.000
_cell.length_c   1.000
_cell.angle_alpha   90.00
_cell.angle_beta   90.00
_cell.angle_gamma   90.00
#
_symmetry.space_group_name_H-M   'P 1'
#
loop_
_entity.id
_entity.type
_entity.pdbx_description
1 polymer ?
#
loop_
_entity_poly.entity_id
_entity_poly.type
_entity_poly.pdbx_seq_one_letter_code
_entity_poly.pdbx_strand_id
1 'polypeptide(L)'
;MRPWRLLRQSEKFGKRISHSFSNEEENVMAVKYVFVTGGVVSGLGKGITAASLGRLLKARGYKVTMQKFDPYINVDPGTMNPIQHGEVFVTDDGTETDLDLGHYERFIDESLDKNSNVTTGKIYWSVLQKERHGDYGGGTVQVIPHITNEIKDRFYKPKSEDDNRIAIIEVGGTVGDIESQPFLEAIRQFQHEIGHENAVLIHVTLIPYLKASGEMKTKPTQQSVKELQGMGLWPDVLVCRSEYEISEEMKAKIALFCNVPVNHVLQNLDVDYLYEAPLAMEKEHLAQVVCESLQLPCPEPDLSDWKEMVDSLRNPIYEVEIAMVGKYIQLHDAYLSVVEALKHGGIAAHANVKIRWVDSEEITAENVAEKLKGVDGILVPGGFGTRGTEGKIEAIRYAREEKIPFLGICLGMQMAIVEFARDVIGYKDANSIELDPETTHPVIALMPEQNGVEDLGGTLRLGAYPCILKEGSKARELYGTEEISERHRHRYEVNNDYRQELEENGMVLSGLSPDKRIVEMLEIPGHPFFVGTQGHPELKSRPNRAHPLFRGLIQAAVAYHQ
;
A
#
# COMPACT_ATOMS: atom_id res chain seq x y z
N MET A 1 -31.51 -16.08 44.89
CA MET A 1 -32.67 -15.92 43.98
C MET A 1 -32.92 -14.43 43.74
N ARG A 2 -32.44 -13.94 42.60
CA ARG A 2 -32.99 -12.74 41.91
C ARG A 2 -32.44 -12.71 40.49
N PRO A 3 -33.14 -13.24 39.50
CA PRO A 3 -32.78 -13.15 38.10
C PRO A 3 -33.65 -12.11 37.40
N TRP A 4 -33.35 -10.84 37.42
CA TRP A 4 -34.08 -9.84 36.59
C TRP A 4 -33.41 -8.46 36.68
N ARG A 5 -32.11 -8.34 36.35
CA ARG A 5 -31.46 -7.04 36.18
C ARG A 5 -30.72 -6.85 34.85
N LEU A 6 -30.70 -7.87 33.99
CA LEU A 6 -30.00 -7.81 32.69
C LEU A 6 -30.82 -7.21 31.54
N LEU A 7 -32.13 -6.99 31.74
CA LEU A 7 -33.01 -6.45 30.71
C LEU A 7 -33.14 -4.92 30.66
N ARG A 8 -32.55 -4.17 31.59
CA ARG A 8 -32.64 -2.69 31.58
C ARG A 8 -31.51 -1.97 30.88
N GLN A 9 -30.44 -2.64 30.44
CA GLN A 9 -29.40 -2.01 29.63
C GLN A 9 -29.70 -2.08 28.12
N SER A 10 -30.49 -3.05 27.68
CA SER A 10 -30.97 -3.13 26.28
C SER A 10 -31.96 -2.02 25.90
N GLU A 11 -32.73 -1.50 26.89
CA GLU A 11 -33.68 -0.41 26.63
C GLU A 11 -33.03 0.98 26.44
N LYS A 12 -31.79 1.20 26.89
CA LYS A 12 -31.06 2.46 26.62
C LYS A 12 -30.42 2.49 25.22
N PHE A 13 -30.16 1.34 24.65
CA PHE A 13 -29.67 1.24 23.24
C PHE A 13 -30.82 1.32 22.24
N GLY A 14 -32.01 0.78 22.57
CA GLY A 14 -33.19 0.84 21.69
C GLY A 14 -33.84 2.24 21.58
N LYS A 15 -33.54 3.18 22.48
CA LYS A 15 -34.12 4.52 22.45
C LYS A 15 -33.38 5.57 21.64
N ARG A 16 -32.29 5.20 20.98
CA ARG A 16 -31.59 6.09 20.00
C ARG A 16 -32.03 5.91 18.56
N ILE A 17 -32.91 4.96 18.25
CA ILE A 17 -33.34 4.66 16.88
C ILE A 17 -34.80 5.02 16.60
N SER A 18 -35.55 5.55 17.59
CA SER A 18 -36.92 6.02 17.36
C SER A 18 -37.00 7.54 17.42
N HIS A 19 -36.50 8.24 16.41
CA HIS A 19 -36.95 9.57 16.07
C HIS A 19 -37.79 9.51 14.79
N SER A 20 -39.02 9.87 14.97
CA SER A 20 -40.11 10.16 14.03
C SER A 20 -39.70 10.38 12.57
N PHE A 21 -40.17 9.50 11.68
CA PHE A 21 -40.23 9.73 10.23
C PHE A 21 -41.28 10.79 9.95
N SER A 22 -40.86 11.99 9.59
CA SER A 22 -41.67 12.94 8.85
C SER A 22 -41.23 12.82 7.37
N ASN A 23 -42.20 12.57 6.49
CA ASN A 23 -42.02 12.47 5.05
C ASN A 23 -41.59 13.82 4.48
N GLU A 24 -40.32 13.91 4.14
CA GLU A 24 -39.61 14.75 3.18
C GLU A 24 -38.11 14.58 3.43
N GLU A 25 -37.64 13.32 3.39
CA GLU A 25 -36.20 13.04 3.37
C GLU A 25 -35.80 12.75 1.92
N GLU A 26 -34.98 13.63 1.38
CA GLU A 26 -34.06 13.28 0.31
C GLU A 26 -33.43 11.93 0.65
N ASN A 27 -33.41 11.04 -0.32
CA ASN A 27 -32.94 9.65 -0.18
C ASN A 27 -31.42 9.65 0.08
N VAL A 28 -31.03 9.94 1.32
CA VAL A 28 -29.65 9.85 1.79
C VAL A 28 -29.28 8.37 1.72
N MET A 29 -28.50 7.99 0.70
CA MET A 29 -28.06 6.60 0.53
C MET A 29 -27.12 6.23 1.70
N ALA A 30 -27.55 5.33 2.54
CA ALA A 30 -26.72 4.76 3.60
C ALA A 30 -25.45 4.14 3.00
N VAL A 31 -24.33 4.17 3.74
CA VAL A 31 -23.09 3.49 3.35
C VAL A 31 -23.39 2.02 3.05
N LYS A 32 -22.97 1.53 1.88
CA LYS A 32 -23.04 0.13 1.48
C LYS A 32 -21.69 -0.55 1.73
N TYR A 33 -21.72 -1.82 2.05
CA TYR A 33 -20.52 -2.57 2.43
C TYR A 33 -20.28 -3.75 1.49
N VAL A 34 -19.04 -3.96 1.12
CA VAL A 34 -18.59 -5.15 0.39
C VAL A 34 -17.47 -5.81 1.17
N PHE A 35 -17.71 -7.01 1.65
CA PHE A 35 -16.69 -7.82 2.32
C PHE A 35 -16.03 -8.74 1.31
N VAL A 36 -14.69 -8.80 1.33
CA VAL A 36 -13.90 -9.69 0.48
C VAL A 36 -13.14 -10.67 1.37
N THR A 37 -13.48 -11.95 1.25
CA THR A 37 -12.83 -13.05 1.94
C THR A 37 -12.15 -13.98 0.94
N GLY A 38 -11.32 -14.88 1.40
CA GLY A 38 -10.72 -15.87 0.52
C GLY A 38 -10.48 -17.20 1.20
N GLY A 39 -10.40 -18.24 0.39
CA GLY A 39 -10.16 -19.59 0.85
C GLY A 39 -9.25 -20.37 -0.08
N VAL A 40 -8.95 -21.62 0.29
CA VAL A 40 -8.07 -22.57 -0.38
C VAL A 40 -6.59 -22.31 -0.07
N VAL A 41 -6.02 -21.16 -0.46
CA VAL A 41 -4.60 -20.79 -0.19
C VAL A 41 -4.46 -19.28 -0.02
N SER A 42 -3.35 -18.83 0.56
CA SER A 42 -2.96 -17.41 0.56
C SER A 42 -2.48 -16.97 -0.83
N GLY A 43 -2.38 -15.66 -1.07
CA GLY A 43 -1.88 -15.14 -2.35
C GLY A 43 -2.84 -15.26 -3.54
N LEU A 44 -4.14 -15.50 -3.30
CA LEU A 44 -5.16 -15.61 -4.36
C LEU A 44 -5.49 -14.30 -5.08
N GLY A 45 -4.95 -13.17 -4.60
CA GLY A 45 -5.26 -11.86 -5.15
C GLY A 45 -6.58 -11.27 -4.64
N LYS A 46 -6.93 -11.53 -3.37
CA LYS A 46 -8.06 -10.86 -2.69
C LYS A 46 -7.94 -9.33 -2.77
N GLY A 47 -6.76 -8.81 -2.41
CA GLY A 47 -6.46 -7.37 -2.45
C GLY A 47 -6.65 -6.77 -3.84
N ILE A 48 -6.14 -7.45 -4.86
CA ILE A 48 -6.29 -7.01 -6.25
C ILE A 48 -7.74 -7.09 -6.74
N THR A 49 -8.49 -8.12 -6.32
CA THR A 49 -9.92 -8.22 -6.62
C THR A 49 -10.70 -7.07 -5.96
N ALA A 50 -10.42 -6.78 -4.68
CA ALA A 50 -11.02 -5.68 -3.92
C ALA A 50 -10.66 -4.32 -4.54
N ALA A 51 -9.38 -4.10 -4.87
CA ALA A 51 -8.90 -2.88 -5.50
C ALA A 51 -9.49 -2.67 -6.91
N SER A 52 -9.60 -3.75 -7.71
CA SER A 52 -10.23 -3.71 -9.03
C SER A 52 -11.70 -3.33 -8.93
N LEU A 53 -12.44 -3.94 -8.01
CA LEU A 53 -13.84 -3.55 -7.74
C LEU A 53 -13.92 -2.08 -7.33
N GLY A 54 -13.03 -1.62 -6.44
CA GLY A 54 -12.96 -0.23 -6.03
C GLY A 54 -12.78 0.72 -7.23
N ARG A 55 -11.86 0.41 -8.14
CA ARG A 55 -11.67 1.18 -9.39
C ARG A 55 -12.93 1.17 -10.26
N LEU A 56 -13.57 0.02 -10.45
CA LEU A 56 -14.76 -0.12 -11.28
C LEU A 56 -15.96 0.65 -10.73
N LEU A 57 -16.16 0.64 -9.42
CA LEU A 57 -17.21 1.41 -8.76
C LEU A 57 -16.92 2.91 -8.83
N LYS A 58 -15.68 3.31 -8.64
CA LYS A 58 -15.27 4.71 -8.79
C LYS A 58 -15.46 5.23 -10.22
N ALA A 59 -15.15 4.40 -11.23
CA ALA A 59 -15.41 4.71 -12.64
C ALA A 59 -16.90 4.89 -12.97
N ARG A 60 -17.79 4.39 -12.11
CA ARG A 60 -19.25 4.56 -12.17
C ARG A 60 -19.76 5.76 -11.36
N GLY A 61 -18.86 6.53 -10.74
CA GLY A 61 -19.20 7.72 -9.97
C GLY A 61 -19.47 7.48 -8.48
N TYR A 62 -19.25 6.26 -7.97
CA TYR A 62 -19.36 6.00 -6.53
C TYR A 62 -18.13 6.52 -5.78
N LYS A 63 -18.34 7.01 -4.56
CA LYS A 63 -17.26 7.25 -3.60
C LYS A 63 -16.91 5.91 -2.96
N VAL A 64 -15.64 5.54 -3.02
CA VAL A 64 -15.16 4.25 -2.52
C VAL A 64 -14.15 4.49 -1.41
N THR A 65 -14.22 3.71 -0.35
CA THR A 65 -13.15 3.60 0.65
C THR A 65 -12.79 2.14 0.84
N MET A 66 -11.55 1.87 1.24
CA MET A 66 -11.06 0.52 1.41
C MET A 66 -10.47 0.31 2.80
N GLN A 67 -10.70 -0.89 3.35
CA GLN A 67 -10.12 -1.31 4.62
C GLN A 67 -9.50 -2.70 4.48
N LYS A 68 -8.36 -2.89 5.12
CA LYS A 68 -7.69 -4.19 5.30
C LYS A 68 -7.81 -4.62 6.76
N PHE A 69 -8.28 -5.85 6.96
CA PHE A 69 -8.32 -6.51 8.27
C PHE A 69 -7.34 -7.68 8.28
N ASP A 70 -6.25 -7.54 9.03
CA ASP A 70 -5.19 -8.53 9.09
C ASP A 70 -5.28 -9.36 10.36
N PRO A 71 -5.29 -10.71 10.23
CA PRO A 71 -5.51 -11.59 11.38
C PRO A 71 -4.28 -11.80 12.27
N TYR A 72 -3.12 -11.21 11.96
CA TYR A 72 -1.94 -11.33 12.80
C TYR A 72 -2.04 -10.49 14.09
N ILE A 73 -1.29 -10.91 15.13
CA ILE A 73 -1.33 -10.34 16.49
C ILE A 73 -0.49 -9.05 16.62
N ASN A 74 0.39 -8.74 15.66
CA ASN A 74 1.14 -7.49 15.69
C ASN A 74 0.20 -6.29 15.70
N VAL A 75 0.54 -5.25 16.47
CA VAL A 75 -0.25 -4.01 16.53
C VAL A 75 -0.22 -3.29 15.19
N ASP A 76 0.97 -3.24 14.59
CA ASP A 76 1.22 -2.72 13.24
C ASP A 76 2.41 -3.45 12.61
N PRO A 77 2.68 -3.30 11.30
CA PRO A 77 3.79 -3.94 10.63
C PRO A 77 5.14 -3.21 10.80
N GLY A 78 5.20 -2.09 11.49
CA GLY A 78 6.39 -1.22 11.57
C GLY A 78 7.64 -1.89 12.12
N THR A 79 7.48 -2.90 12.98
CA THR A 79 8.57 -3.71 13.55
C THR A 79 8.78 -5.06 12.85
N MET A 80 7.97 -5.37 11.83
CA MET A 80 8.08 -6.63 11.10
C MET A 80 9.28 -6.65 10.16
N ASN A 81 9.83 -7.84 9.93
CA ASN A 81 10.93 -8.01 9.00
C ASN A 81 10.43 -7.90 7.54
N PRO A 82 10.93 -6.96 6.73
CA PRO A 82 10.52 -6.81 5.33
C PRO A 82 10.74 -8.05 4.46
N ILE A 83 11.69 -8.92 4.82
CA ILE A 83 11.92 -10.19 4.11
C ILE A 83 10.78 -11.19 4.34
N GLN A 84 10.02 -11.07 5.43
CA GLN A 84 8.89 -11.95 5.73
C GLN A 84 7.53 -11.40 5.31
N HIS A 85 7.35 -10.08 5.41
CA HIS A 85 6.05 -9.42 5.23
C HIS A 85 5.96 -8.46 4.04
N GLY A 86 7.08 -8.23 3.34
CA GLY A 86 7.16 -7.22 2.31
C GLY A 86 7.39 -5.81 2.88
N GLU A 87 7.11 -4.78 2.08
CA GLU A 87 7.29 -3.40 2.50
C GLU A 87 6.28 -2.98 3.57
N VAL A 88 6.69 -2.02 4.40
CA VAL A 88 5.78 -1.28 5.28
C VAL A 88 5.30 -0.04 4.52
N PHE A 89 4.00 0.00 4.20
CA PHE A 89 3.38 1.15 3.55
C PHE A 89 2.96 2.17 4.59
N VAL A 90 3.22 3.47 4.35
CA VAL A 90 2.88 4.55 5.28
C VAL A 90 1.84 5.47 4.67
N THR A 91 0.78 5.75 5.42
CA THR A 91 -0.29 6.68 5.02
C THR A 91 0.07 8.15 5.32
N ASP A 92 -0.71 9.10 4.81
CA ASP A 92 -0.47 10.53 5.04
C ASP A 92 -0.54 10.90 6.54
N ASP A 93 -1.36 10.22 7.32
CA ASP A 93 -1.49 10.43 8.78
C ASP A 93 -0.43 9.68 9.62
N GLY A 94 0.57 9.07 8.98
CA GLY A 94 1.70 8.43 9.64
C GLY A 94 1.45 7.02 10.14
N THR A 95 0.37 6.38 9.70
CA THR A 95 0.12 4.99 10.08
C THR A 95 0.95 4.03 9.23
N GLU A 96 1.71 3.16 9.89
CA GLU A 96 2.40 2.03 9.27
C GLU A 96 1.39 0.91 9.01
N THR A 97 1.35 0.42 7.77
CA THR A 97 0.32 -0.50 7.28
C THR A 97 0.91 -1.60 6.41
N ASP A 98 0.10 -2.62 6.12
CA ASP A 98 0.41 -3.67 5.17
C ASP A 98 0.53 -3.12 3.73
N LEU A 99 1.31 -3.81 2.89
CA LEU A 99 1.57 -3.44 1.49
C LEU A 99 0.31 -3.38 0.61
N ASP A 100 -0.75 -4.09 0.99
CA ASP A 100 -2.03 -4.11 0.26
C ASP A 100 -2.66 -2.71 0.18
N LEU A 101 -2.44 -1.84 1.20
CA LEU A 101 -2.92 -0.47 1.15
C LEU A 101 -2.32 0.32 -0.01
N GLY A 102 -1.08 0.04 -0.36
CA GLY A 102 -0.45 0.59 -1.56
C GLY A 102 -1.19 0.20 -2.83
N HIS A 103 -1.61 -1.07 -2.96
CA HIS A 103 -2.44 -1.50 -4.08
C HIS A 103 -3.79 -0.76 -4.10
N TYR A 104 -4.46 -0.64 -2.95
CA TYR A 104 -5.74 0.06 -2.89
C TYR A 104 -5.60 1.50 -3.36
N GLU A 105 -4.66 2.26 -2.79
CA GLU A 105 -4.42 3.66 -3.19
C GLU A 105 -4.08 3.80 -4.67
N ARG A 106 -3.28 2.90 -5.24
CA ARG A 106 -2.91 2.91 -6.66
C ARG A 106 -4.11 2.67 -7.58
N PHE A 107 -5.05 1.81 -7.19
CA PHE A 107 -6.23 1.48 -8.00
C PHE A 107 -7.34 2.52 -7.88
N ILE A 108 -7.66 2.95 -6.66
CA ILE A 108 -8.73 3.93 -6.44
C ILE A 108 -8.28 5.39 -6.58
N ASP A 109 -6.98 5.66 -6.70
CA ASP A 109 -6.37 7.00 -6.76
C ASP A 109 -6.87 7.93 -5.63
N GLU A 110 -6.84 7.42 -4.41
CA GLU A 110 -7.14 8.17 -3.19
C GLU A 110 -6.18 7.76 -2.07
N SER A 111 -5.86 8.71 -1.19
CA SER A 111 -5.08 8.42 0.01
C SER A 111 -5.97 7.81 1.08
N LEU A 112 -5.49 6.73 1.69
CA LEU A 112 -6.12 6.06 2.81
C LEU A 112 -5.56 6.58 4.14
N ASP A 113 -6.23 6.23 5.26
CA ASP A 113 -5.89 6.70 6.60
C ASP A 113 -5.74 5.55 7.61
N LYS A 114 -5.49 5.91 8.88
CA LYS A 114 -5.35 4.96 10.01
C LYS A 114 -6.54 4.02 10.22
N ASN A 115 -7.72 4.35 9.70
CA ASN A 115 -8.90 3.49 9.80
C ASN A 115 -8.91 2.40 8.72
N SER A 116 -8.04 2.53 7.73
CA SER A 116 -7.97 1.61 6.59
C SER A 116 -7.15 0.35 6.86
N ASN A 117 -6.34 0.29 7.94
CA ASN A 117 -5.64 -0.94 8.35
C ASN A 117 -5.94 -1.31 9.80
N VAL A 118 -6.55 -2.47 9.98
CA VAL A 118 -6.98 -2.99 11.28
C VAL A 118 -6.37 -4.37 11.50
N THR A 119 -5.52 -4.52 12.53
CA THR A 119 -4.93 -5.80 12.90
C THR A 119 -5.64 -6.42 14.09
N THR A 120 -5.54 -7.73 14.27
CA THR A 120 -5.98 -8.41 15.49
C THR A 120 -5.36 -7.76 16.71
N GLY A 121 -4.06 -7.39 16.64
CA GLY A 121 -3.36 -6.73 17.75
C GLY A 121 -4.02 -5.42 18.16
N LYS A 122 -4.35 -4.53 17.20
CA LYS A 122 -5.06 -3.28 17.48
C LYS A 122 -6.43 -3.51 18.16
N ILE A 123 -7.18 -4.52 17.71
CA ILE A 123 -8.49 -4.86 18.28
C ILE A 123 -8.35 -5.34 19.73
N TYR A 124 -7.49 -6.34 19.96
CA TYR A 124 -7.29 -6.89 21.30
C TYR A 124 -6.72 -5.85 22.26
N TRP A 125 -5.75 -5.05 21.80
CA TRP A 125 -5.18 -3.97 22.60
C TRP A 125 -6.25 -2.96 23.05
N SER A 126 -7.12 -2.54 22.14
CA SER A 126 -8.23 -1.64 22.45
C SER A 126 -9.17 -2.23 23.51
N VAL A 127 -9.55 -3.50 23.37
CA VAL A 127 -10.44 -4.18 24.32
C VAL A 127 -9.77 -4.36 25.69
N LEU A 128 -8.49 -4.72 25.74
CA LEU A 128 -7.73 -4.85 26.99
C LEU A 128 -7.57 -3.50 27.71
N GLN A 129 -7.33 -2.41 26.97
CA GLN A 129 -7.29 -1.07 27.56
C GLN A 129 -8.64 -0.67 28.17
N LYS A 130 -9.75 -0.91 27.45
CA LYS A 130 -11.12 -0.66 27.95
C LYS A 130 -11.42 -1.49 29.20
N GLU A 131 -10.96 -2.75 29.25
CA GLU A 131 -11.09 -3.61 30.43
C GLU A 131 -10.35 -3.00 31.63
N ARG A 132 -9.10 -2.59 31.45
CA ARG A 132 -8.28 -1.96 32.49
C ARG A 132 -8.84 -0.64 32.98
N HIS A 133 -9.49 0.15 32.12
CA HIS A 133 -10.21 1.37 32.51
C HIS A 133 -11.53 1.09 33.23
N GLY A 134 -12.02 -0.16 33.20
CA GLY A 134 -13.30 -0.51 33.85
C GLY A 134 -14.54 -0.22 33.01
N ASP A 135 -14.39 0.01 31.71
CA ASP A 135 -15.49 0.36 30.79
C ASP A 135 -16.55 -0.75 30.70
N TYR A 136 -16.19 -1.98 31.05
CA TYR A 136 -17.09 -3.14 31.07
C TYR A 136 -17.74 -3.37 32.43
N GLY A 137 -17.56 -2.46 33.40
CA GLY A 137 -18.25 -2.50 34.70
C GLY A 137 -17.98 -3.77 35.52
N GLY A 138 -16.83 -4.41 35.39
CA GLY A 138 -16.46 -5.65 36.07
C GLY A 138 -17.06 -6.92 35.45
N GLY A 139 -17.71 -6.82 34.28
CA GLY A 139 -18.21 -7.98 33.54
C GLY A 139 -17.08 -8.85 32.97
N THR A 140 -17.36 -10.13 32.70
CA THR A 140 -16.44 -11.02 32.00
C THR A 140 -16.31 -10.61 30.53
N VAL A 141 -15.10 -10.26 30.09
CA VAL A 141 -14.81 -9.88 28.70
C VAL A 141 -14.52 -11.15 27.89
N GLN A 142 -15.18 -11.31 26.75
CA GLN A 142 -15.12 -12.50 25.88
C GLN A 142 -14.96 -12.10 24.42
N VAL A 143 -14.58 -13.04 23.55
CA VAL A 143 -14.48 -12.78 22.10
C VAL A 143 -15.84 -12.30 21.57
N ILE A 144 -16.92 -12.99 21.90
CA ILE A 144 -18.29 -12.57 21.65
C ILE A 144 -18.90 -12.12 22.96
N PRO A 145 -19.39 -10.88 23.11
CA PRO A 145 -19.54 -9.87 22.06
C PRO A 145 -18.42 -8.82 22.01
N HIS A 146 -17.41 -8.81 22.89
CA HIS A 146 -16.56 -7.65 23.11
C HIS A 146 -15.56 -7.44 21.95
N ILE A 147 -14.86 -8.51 21.51
CA ILE A 147 -13.95 -8.44 20.36
C ILE A 147 -14.74 -8.22 19.06
N THR A 148 -15.85 -8.96 18.88
CA THR A 148 -16.67 -8.81 17.67
C THR A 148 -17.31 -7.43 17.57
N ASN A 149 -17.72 -6.82 18.68
CA ASN A 149 -18.23 -5.44 18.69
C ASN A 149 -17.12 -4.44 18.34
N GLU A 150 -15.92 -4.58 18.90
CA GLU A 150 -14.79 -3.71 18.53
C GLU A 150 -14.45 -3.81 17.05
N ILE A 151 -14.52 -5.02 16.46
CA ILE A 151 -14.34 -5.22 15.01
C ILE A 151 -15.44 -4.49 14.23
N LYS A 152 -16.71 -4.66 14.61
CA LYS A 152 -17.85 -3.99 13.96
C LYS A 152 -17.76 -2.47 14.05
N ASP A 153 -17.30 -1.94 15.19
CA ASP A 153 -17.06 -0.51 15.35
C ASP A 153 -16.02 0.01 14.34
N ARG A 154 -15.04 -0.83 13.94
CA ARG A 154 -14.07 -0.48 12.87
C ARG A 154 -14.72 -0.50 11.48
N PHE A 155 -15.65 -1.41 11.20
CA PHE A 155 -16.42 -1.39 9.94
C PHE A 155 -17.20 -0.09 9.76
N TYR A 156 -17.71 0.49 10.83
CA TYR A 156 -18.45 1.76 10.78
C TYR A 156 -17.57 3.02 10.65
N LYS A 157 -16.25 2.94 10.89
CA LYS A 157 -15.36 4.11 10.88
C LYS A 157 -15.20 4.85 9.56
N PRO A 158 -15.32 4.21 8.37
CA PRO A 158 -15.30 4.92 7.10
C PRO A 158 -16.46 5.89 6.87
N LYS A 159 -17.26 6.19 7.89
CA LYS A 159 -18.33 7.18 7.80
C LYS A 159 -17.75 8.57 7.61
N SER A 160 -17.83 9.11 6.38
CA SER A 160 -17.81 10.54 6.17
C SER A 160 -19.25 11.08 6.16
N GLU A 161 -19.40 12.38 6.34
CA GLU A 161 -20.69 13.08 6.25
C GLU A 161 -21.31 13.02 4.84
N ASP A 162 -20.58 12.45 3.87
CA ASP A 162 -21.01 12.30 2.48
C ASP A 162 -21.76 10.98 2.26
N ASP A 163 -23.01 11.10 1.96
CA ASP A 163 -23.93 10.05 1.54
C ASP A 163 -23.55 9.54 0.14
N ASN A 164 -23.58 8.28 -0.13
CA ASN A 164 -23.25 7.62 -1.40
C ASN A 164 -21.87 6.94 -1.44
N ARG A 165 -21.43 6.38 -0.30
CA ARG A 165 -20.14 5.71 -0.20
C ARG A 165 -20.30 4.18 -0.16
N ILE A 166 -19.39 3.50 -0.86
CA ILE A 166 -19.22 2.05 -0.76
C ILE A 166 -17.92 1.77 0.00
N ALA A 167 -18.04 1.05 1.12
CA ALA A 167 -16.89 0.59 1.89
C ALA A 167 -16.54 -0.84 1.47
N ILE A 168 -15.34 -1.04 0.92
CA ILE A 168 -14.82 -2.37 0.57
C ILE A 168 -13.86 -2.80 1.67
N ILE A 169 -14.16 -3.94 2.28
CA ILE A 169 -13.44 -4.47 3.44
C ILE A 169 -12.85 -5.82 3.08
N GLU A 170 -11.54 -5.89 2.96
CA GLU A 170 -10.83 -7.15 2.74
C GLU A 170 -10.39 -7.77 4.06
N VAL A 171 -10.69 -9.05 4.25
CA VAL A 171 -10.22 -9.83 5.39
C VAL A 171 -9.04 -10.70 4.94
N GLY A 172 -7.89 -10.48 5.57
CA GLY A 172 -6.67 -11.27 5.38
C GLY A 172 -6.82 -12.71 5.87
N GLY A 173 -5.83 -13.54 5.56
CA GLY A 173 -5.84 -14.96 5.89
C GLY A 173 -6.75 -15.79 4.98
N THR A 174 -6.97 -17.03 5.39
CA THR A 174 -7.75 -18.04 4.67
C THR A 174 -8.95 -18.45 5.51
N VAL A 175 -10.12 -18.59 4.91
CA VAL A 175 -11.29 -19.12 5.60
C VAL A 175 -10.98 -20.54 6.09
N GLY A 176 -11.19 -20.77 7.39
CA GLY A 176 -10.78 -21.99 8.10
C GLY A 176 -9.63 -21.74 9.11
N ASP A 177 -8.83 -20.68 8.90
CA ASP A 177 -7.78 -20.29 9.84
C ASP A 177 -8.39 -19.76 11.15
N ILE A 178 -7.83 -20.17 12.29
CA ILE A 178 -8.29 -19.78 13.63
C ILE A 178 -8.25 -18.25 13.79
N GLU A 179 -7.19 -17.64 13.28
CA GLU A 179 -6.93 -16.20 13.39
C GLU A 179 -8.00 -15.35 12.72
N SER A 180 -8.63 -15.86 11.65
CA SER A 180 -9.66 -15.14 10.90
C SER A 180 -11.07 -15.25 11.51
N GLN A 181 -11.32 -16.21 12.39
CA GLN A 181 -12.65 -16.52 12.92
C GLN A 181 -13.35 -15.32 13.59
N PRO A 182 -12.70 -14.50 14.42
CA PRO A 182 -13.37 -13.35 15.04
C PRO A 182 -13.87 -12.32 14.01
N PHE A 183 -13.12 -12.14 12.90
CA PHE A 183 -13.53 -11.23 11.82
C PHE A 183 -14.73 -11.78 11.06
N LEU A 184 -14.72 -13.07 10.72
CA LEU A 184 -15.83 -13.73 10.02
C LEU A 184 -17.11 -13.72 10.89
N GLU A 185 -17.00 -13.98 12.18
CA GLU A 185 -18.12 -13.88 13.12
C GLU A 185 -18.65 -12.43 13.21
N ALA A 186 -17.76 -11.43 13.23
CA ALA A 186 -18.16 -10.03 13.21
C ALA A 186 -18.90 -9.66 11.93
N ILE A 187 -18.46 -10.14 10.75
CA ILE A 187 -19.15 -9.94 9.47
C ILE A 187 -20.55 -10.56 9.51
N ARG A 188 -20.69 -11.80 10.01
CA ARG A 188 -21.97 -12.46 10.16
C ARG A 188 -22.96 -11.65 11.01
N GLN A 189 -22.49 -11.14 12.17
CA GLN A 189 -23.30 -10.29 13.03
C GLN A 189 -23.65 -8.98 12.33
N PHE A 190 -22.70 -8.36 11.67
CA PHE A 190 -22.85 -7.09 10.97
C PHE A 190 -23.86 -7.15 9.83
N GLN A 191 -23.78 -8.19 8.97
CA GLN A 191 -24.77 -8.41 7.91
C GLN A 191 -26.20 -8.57 8.47
N HIS A 192 -26.32 -9.23 9.63
CA HIS A 192 -27.61 -9.37 10.29
C HIS A 192 -28.13 -8.04 10.86
N GLU A 193 -27.25 -7.18 11.36
CA GLU A 193 -27.59 -5.89 11.97
C GLU A 193 -28.03 -4.85 10.93
N ILE A 194 -27.35 -4.80 9.76
CA ILE A 194 -27.63 -3.76 8.74
C ILE A 194 -28.51 -4.22 7.59
N GLY A 195 -28.80 -5.53 7.48
CA GLY A 195 -29.52 -6.14 6.37
C GLY A 195 -28.59 -6.56 5.22
N HIS A 196 -28.92 -7.69 4.59
CA HIS A 196 -28.14 -8.27 3.49
C HIS A 196 -28.10 -7.35 2.25
N GLU A 197 -29.13 -6.56 2.02
CA GLU A 197 -29.20 -5.57 0.95
C GLU A 197 -28.19 -4.42 1.10
N ASN A 198 -27.55 -4.32 2.27
CA ASN A 198 -26.54 -3.29 2.59
C ASN A 198 -25.12 -3.86 2.70
N ALA A 199 -24.96 -5.19 2.64
CA ALA A 199 -23.67 -5.84 2.84
C ALA A 199 -23.53 -7.08 1.95
N VAL A 200 -22.70 -7.00 0.91
CA VAL A 200 -22.36 -8.09 -0.03
C VAL A 200 -21.10 -8.80 0.43
N LEU A 201 -21.08 -10.13 0.33
CA LEU A 201 -19.92 -10.96 0.60
C LEU A 201 -19.37 -11.57 -0.69
N ILE A 202 -18.17 -11.15 -1.07
CA ILE A 202 -17.38 -11.74 -2.15
C ILE A 202 -16.42 -12.78 -1.54
N HIS A 203 -16.40 -13.98 -2.12
CA HIS A 203 -15.45 -15.01 -1.71
C HIS A 203 -14.53 -15.38 -2.88
N VAL A 204 -13.23 -15.11 -2.71
CA VAL A 204 -12.19 -15.40 -3.70
C VAL A 204 -11.68 -16.81 -3.48
N THR A 205 -11.69 -17.64 -4.53
CA THR A 205 -11.29 -19.05 -4.46
C THR A 205 -10.35 -19.43 -5.60
N LEU A 206 -9.84 -20.66 -5.58
CA LEU A 206 -8.94 -21.21 -6.59
C LEU A 206 -9.57 -22.41 -7.29
N ILE A 207 -9.47 -22.42 -8.60
CA ILE A 207 -9.74 -23.60 -9.44
C ILE A 207 -8.41 -24.08 -10.02
N PRO A 208 -7.71 -25.00 -9.35
CA PRO A 208 -6.41 -25.46 -9.80
C PRO A 208 -6.54 -26.34 -11.05
N TYR A 209 -5.57 -26.18 -11.97
CA TYR A 209 -5.36 -27.09 -13.07
C TYR A 209 -4.36 -28.17 -12.67
N LEU A 210 -4.77 -29.44 -12.79
CA LEU A 210 -3.91 -30.58 -12.50
C LEU A 210 -3.24 -31.06 -13.78
N LYS A 211 -1.98 -30.70 -13.98
CA LYS A 211 -1.20 -31.05 -15.18
C LYS A 211 -1.18 -32.56 -15.45
N ALA A 212 -1.16 -33.39 -14.41
CA ALA A 212 -1.14 -34.85 -14.54
C ALA A 212 -2.42 -35.45 -15.14
N SER A 213 -3.58 -34.86 -14.84
CA SER A 213 -4.88 -35.33 -15.36
C SER A 213 -5.42 -34.45 -16.50
N GLY A 214 -4.78 -33.32 -16.81
CA GLY A 214 -5.21 -32.41 -17.85
C GLY A 214 -6.55 -31.73 -17.59
N GLU A 215 -6.91 -31.51 -16.33
CA GLU A 215 -8.24 -30.98 -15.97
C GLU A 215 -8.21 -29.98 -14.82
N MET A 216 -9.17 -29.06 -14.82
CA MET A 216 -9.44 -28.15 -13.71
C MET A 216 -10.31 -28.82 -12.65
N LYS A 217 -10.10 -28.50 -11.37
CA LYS A 217 -10.80 -29.08 -10.23
C LYS A 217 -11.60 -28.04 -9.45
N THR A 218 -12.92 -28.20 -9.43
CA THR A 218 -13.85 -27.34 -8.67
C THR A 218 -13.95 -27.69 -7.18
N LYS A 219 -13.41 -28.83 -6.76
CA LYS A 219 -13.54 -29.34 -5.39
C LYS A 219 -12.95 -28.40 -4.33
N PRO A 220 -11.77 -27.78 -4.53
CA PRO A 220 -11.21 -26.83 -3.56
C PRO A 220 -12.14 -25.63 -3.31
N THR A 221 -12.70 -25.04 -4.37
CA THR A 221 -13.72 -23.96 -4.27
C THR A 221 -14.93 -24.41 -3.46
N GLN A 222 -15.50 -25.57 -3.78
CA GLN A 222 -16.67 -26.13 -3.07
C GLN A 222 -16.37 -26.34 -1.57
N GLN A 223 -15.17 -26.82 -1.24
CA GLN A 223 -14.77 -27.05 0.15
C GLN A 223 -14.60 -25.72 0.91
N SER A 224 -13.97 -24.74 0.30
CA SER A 224 -13.78 -23.41 0.90
C SER A 224 -15.11 -22.72 1.19
N VAL A 225 -16.05 -22.75 0.24
CA VAL A 225 -17.41 -22.22 0.44
C VAL A 225 -18.14 -22.97 1.55
N LYS A 226 -17.98 -24.29 1.63
CA LYS A 226 -18.60 -25.09 2.68
C LYS A 226 -18.07 -24.73 4.09
N GLU A 227 -16.79 -24.43 4.21
CA GLU A 227 -16.20 -23.92 5.47
C GLU A 227 -16.78 -22.57 5.86
N LEU A 228 -16.90 -21.65 4.90
CA LEU A 228 -17.52 -20.35 5.10
C LEU A 228 -18.99 -20.48 5.54
N GLN A 229 -19.75 -21.36 4.88
CA GLN A 229 -21.15 -21.66 5.25
C GLN A 229 -21.24 -22.30 6.65
N GLY A 230 -20.26 -23.11 7.04
CA GLY A 230 -20.18 -23.66 8.40
C GLY A 230 -20.05 -22.59 9.50
N MET A 231 -19.56 -21.41 9.16
CA MET A 231 -19.49 -20.23 10.05
C MET A 231 -20.74 -19.35 9.97
N GLY A 232 -21.77 -19.75 9.21
CA GLY A 232 -23.02 -19.01 9.03
C GLY A 232 -22.93 -17.85 8.04
N LEU A 233 -21.95 -17.85 7.13
CA LEU A 233 -21.79 -16.89 6.07
C LEU A 233 -22.06 -17.53 4.70
N TRP A 234 -22.82 -16.85 3.86
CA TRP A 234 -23.08 -17.25 2.49
C TRP A 234 -22.50 -16.23 1.53
N PRO A 235 -21.62 -16.63 0.59
CA PRO A 235 -21.13 -15.69 -0.40
C PRO A 235 -22.23 -15.29 -1.37
N ASP A 236 -22.30 -14.01 -1.69
CA ASP A 236 -23.18 -13.48 -2.75
C ASP A 236 -22.51 -13.63 -4.11
N VAL A 237 -21.17 -13.52 -4.15
CA VAL A 237 -20.37 -13.57 -5.36
C VAL A 237 -19.16 -14.48 -5.12
N LEU A 238 -18.87 -15.34 -6.08
CA LEU A 238 -17.64 -16.13 -6.13
C LEU A 238 -16.72 -15.58 -7.21
N VAL A 239 -15.49 -15.24 -6.84
CA VAL A 239 -14.42 -14.89 -7.77
C VAL A 239 -13.43 -16.04 -7.80
N CYS A 240 -13.46 -16.80 -8.90
CA CYS A 240 -12.70 -18.04 -9.06
C CYS A 240 -11.42 -17.78 -9.83
N ARG A 241 -10.26 -17.69 -9.14
CA ARG A 241 -8.97 -17.62 -9.81
C ARG A 241 -8.65 -18.92 -10.51
N SER A 242 -8.20 -18.83 -11.75
CA SER A 242 -7.82 -19.99 -12.55
C SER A 242 -6.81 -19.61 -13.62
N GLU A 243 -5.96 -20.57 -13.99
CA GLU A 243 -4.97 -20.45 -15.06
C GLU A 243 -5.61 -20.50 -16.46
N TYR A 244 -6.77 -21.15 -16.57
CA TYR A 244 -7.52 -21.36 -17.81
C TYR A 244 -8.97 -20.91 -17.68
N GLU A 245 -9.63 -20.64 -18.81
CA GLU A 245 -11.04 -20.27 -18.87
C GLU A 245 -11.94 -21.33 -18.22
N ILE A 246 -12.91 -20.87 -17.45
CA ILE A 246 -13.89 -21.70 -16.76
C ILE A 246 -15.11 -21.87 -17.67
N SER A 247 -15.40 -23.11 -18.08
CA SER A 247 -16.57 -23.39 -18.94
C SER A 247 -17.89 -23.09 -18.22
N GLU A 248 -18.94 -22.75 -18.98
CA GLU A 248 -20.28 -22.52 -18.45
C GLU A 248 -20.83 -23.71 -17.68
N GLU A 249 -20.53 -24.96 -18.12
CA GLU A 249 -20.88 -26.18 -17.39
C GLU A 249 -20.18 -26.20 -16.00
N MET A 250 -18.92 -25.77 -15.93
CA MET A 250 -18.18 -25.72 -14.68
C MET A 250 -18.70 -24.59 -13.77
N LYS A 251 -19.04 -23.41 -14.32
CA LYS A 251 -19.70 -22.32 -13.57
C LYS A 251 -21.04 -22.81 -12.99
N ALA A 252 -21.88 -23.49 -13.80
CA ALA A 252 -23.15 -24.03 -13.34
C ALA A 252 -22.98 -25.09 -12.23
N LYS A 253 -21.95 -25.93 -12.33
CA LYS A 253 -21.60 -26.89 -11.28
C LYS A 253 -21.18 -26.21 -9.99
N ILE A 254 -20.32 -25.19 -10.05
CA ILE A 254 -19.89 -24.41 -8.88
C ILE A 254 -21.09 -23.72 -8.23
N ALA A 255 -21.92 -23.06 -9.04
CA ALA A 255 -23.14 -22.38 -8.60
C ALA A 255 -24.08 -23.31 -7.82
N LEU A 256 -24.33 -24.51 -8.35
CA LEU A 256 -25.17 -25.52 -7.70
C LEU A 256 -24.60 -25.96 -6.33
N PHE A 257 -23.30 -26.26 -6.26
CA PHE A 257 -22.68 -26.75 -5.01
C PHE A 257 -22.44 -25.66 -3.98
N CYS A 258 -22.28 -24.41 -4.39
CA CYS A 258 -22.00 -23.27 -3.54
C CYS A 258 -23.25 -22.44 -3.21
N ASN A 259 -24.40 -22.78 -3.79
CA ASN A 259 -25.68 -22.10 -3.59
C ASN A 259 -25.61 -20.60 -3.93
N VAL A 260 -25.05 -20.28 -5.10
CA VAL A 260 -25.02 -18.93 -5.68
C VAL A 260 -25.62 -18.96 -7.09
N PRO A 261 -26.14 -17.84 -7.62
CA PRO A 261 -26.56 -17.77 -9.04
C PRO A 261 -25.38 -18.03 -9.99
N VAL A 262 -25.66 -18.61 -11.16
CA VAL A 262 -24.58 -18.94 -12.14
C VAL A 262 -23.83 -17.69 -12.59
N ASN A 263 -24.53 -16.58 -12.81
CA ASN A 263 -23.95 -15.28 -13.18
C ASN A 263 -23.19 -14.58 -12.04
N HIS A 264 -23.19 -15.13 -10.83
CA HIS A 264 -22.37 -14.69 -9.69
C HIS A 264 -21.10 -15.55 -9.51
N VAL A 265 -20.87 -16.51 -10.40
CA VAL A 265 -19.61 -17.27 -10.47
C VAL A 265 -18.73 -16.64 -11.54
N LEU A 266 -17.81 -15.77 -11.12
CA LEU A 266 -16.95 -14.99 -12.00
C LEU A 266 -15.57 -15.64 -12.08
N GLN A 267 -14.97 -15.66 -13.25
CA GLN A 267 -13.58 -16.09 -13.40
C GLN A 267 -12.62 -14.92 -13.18
N ASN A 268 -11.46 -15.23 -12.63
CA ASN A 268 -10.34 -14.31 -12.50
C ASN A 268 -9.10 -14.99 -13.08
N LEU A 269 -8.85 -14.75 -14.37
CA LEU A 269 -7.69 -15.29 -15.07
C LEU A 269 -6.44 -14.52 -14.71
N ASP A 270 -5.29 -15.18 -14.81
CA ASP A 270 -4.01 -14.52 -14.70
C ASP A 270 -3.85 -13.50 -15.84
N VAL A 271 -3.31 -12.33 -15.52
CA VAL A 271 -3.08 -11.23 -16.46
C VAL A 271 -1.58 -10.96 -16.59
N ASP A 272 -1.15 -10.47 -17.75
CA ASP A 272 0.27 -10.15 -17.99
C ASP A 272 0.71 -8.93 -17.17
N TYR A 273 -0.16 -7.94 -17.06
CA TYR A 273 0.08 -6.73 -16.29
C TYR A 273 -1.00 -6.56 -15.21
N LEU A 274 -0.57 -6.28 -13.98
CA LEU A 274 -1.46 -6.14 -12.83
C LEU A 274 -2.63 -5.17 -13.07
N TYR A 275 -2.37 -4.07 -13.77
CA TYR A 275 -3.36 -3.03 -14.07
C TYR A 275 -4.39 -3.41 -15.14
N GLU A 276 -4.27 -4.59 -15.74
CA GLU A 276 -5.32 -5.17 -16.60
C GLU A 276 -6.47 -5.78 -15.80
N ALA A 277 -6.22 -6.11 -14.51
CA ALA A 277 -7.20 -6.79 -13.67
C ALA A 277 -8.57 -6.08 -13.61
N PRO A 278 -8.69 -4.74 -13.45
CA PRO A 278 -9.99 -4.08 -13.51
C PRO A 278 -10.72 -4.28 -14.83
N LEU A 279 -10.00 -4.24 -15.96
CA LEU A 279 -10.61 -4.43 -17.28
C LEU A 279 -11.07 -5.88 -17.49
N ALA A 280 -10.32 -6.85 -16.95
CA ALA A 280 -10.72 -8.26 -16.97
C ALA A 280 -11.96 -8.50 -16.08
N MET A 281 -11.99 -7.93 -14.87
CA MET A 281 -13.14 -8.01 -13.96
C MET A 281 -14.38 -7.29 -14.49
N GLU A 282 -14.22 -6.22 -15.27
CA GLU A 282 -15.34 -5.54 -15.94
C GLU A 282 -15.99 -6.45 -16.99
N LYS A 283 -15.19 -7.18 -17.78
CA LYS A 283 -15.70 -8.17 -18.74
C LYS A 283 -16.49 -9.30 -18.07
N GLU A 284 -16.13 -9.66 -16.85
CA GLU A 284 -16.85 -10.63 -16.00
C GLU A 284 -18.04 -9.99 -15.24
N HIS A 285 -18.33 -8.70 -15.46
CA HIS A 285 -19.45 -7.97 -14.84
C HIS A 285 -19.39 -7.87 -13.31
N LEU A 286 -18.18 -7.91 -12.69
CA LEU A 286 -18.03 -7.89 -11.24
C LEU A 286 -18.77 -6.70 -10.58
N ALA A 287 -18.56 -5.48 -11.08
CA ALA A 287 -19.19 -4.30 -10.48
C ALA A 287 -20.72 -4.30 -10.70
N GLN A 288 -21.21 -4.82 -11.84
CA GLN A 288 -22.63 -4.94 -12.10
C GLN A 288 -23.29 -5.89 -11.09
N VAL A 289 -22.74 -7.09 -10.90
CA VAL A 289 -23.26 -8.08 -9.94
C VAL A 289 -23.28 -7.53 -8.52
N VAL A 290 -22.23 -6.78 -8.12
CA VAL A 290 -22.16 -6.13 -6.81
C VAL A 290 -23.22 -5.02 -6.68
N CYS A 291 -23.38 -4.16 -7.68
CA CYS A 291 -24.42 -3.11 -7.67
C CYS A 291 -25.83 -3.73 -7.59
N GLU A 292 -26.10 -4.75 -8.37
CA GLU A 292 -27.39 -5.48 -8.32
C GLU A 292 -27.66 -6.06 -6.93
N SER A 293 -26.66 -6.71 -6.32
CA SER A 293 -26.78 -7.28 -4.97
C SER A 293 -26.99 -6.22 -3.89
N LEU A 294 -26.39 -5.03 -4.04
CA LEU A 294 -26.56 -3.87 -3.15
C LEU A 294 -27.80 -3.02 -3.47
N GLN A 295 -28.57 -3.40 -4.50
CA GLN A 295 -29.72 -2.62 -5.00
C GLN A 295 -29.34 -1.18 -5.40
N LEU A 296 -28.18 -1.04 -6.02
CA LEU A 296 -27.64 0.24 -6.48
C LEU A 296 -27.76 0.38 -8.00
N PRO A 297 -27.95 1.59 -8.54
CA PRO A 297 -27.80 1.86 -9.96
C PRO A 297 -26.42 1.42 -10.46
N CYS A 298 -26.34 0.89 -11.69
CA CYS A 298 -25.07 0.49 -12.29
C CYS A 298 -24.86 1.24 -13.62
N PRO A 299 -24.47 2.53 -13.59
CA PRO A 299 -24.18 3.27 -14.83
C PRO A 299 -22.94 2.70 -15.53
N GLU A 300 -22.81 2.98 -16.82
CA GLU A 300 -21.61 2.59 -17.58
C GLU A 300 -20.36 3.26 -16.99
N PRO A 301 -19.24 2.50 -16.85
CA PRO A 301 -18.03 3.05 -16.27
C PRO A 301 -17.24 3.90 -17.28
N ASP A 302 -16.69 5.01 -16.85
CA ASP A 302 -15.64 5.69 -17.61
C ASP A 302 -14.27 5.10 -17.23
N LEU A 303 -13.74 4.27 -18.12
CA LEU A 303 -12.43 3.62 -18.02
C LEU A 303 -11.48 4.08 -19.13
N SER A 304 -11.73 5.23 -19.75
CA SER A 304 -10.92 5.71 -20.87
C SER A 304 -9.46 5.93 -20.47
N ASP A 305 -9.23 6.65 -19.36
CA ASP A 305 -7.90 6.90 -18.78
C ASP A 305 -7.17 5.60 -18.41
N TRP A 306 -7.89 4.63 -17.85
CA TRP A 306 -7.33 3.35 -17.45
C TRP A 306 -6.95 2.47 -18.65
N LYS A 307 -7.75 2.50 -19.71
CA LYS A 307 -7.45 1.79 -20.98
C LYS A 307 -6.23 2.38 -21.66
N GLU A 308 -6.12 3.71 -21.73
CA GLU A 308 -4.97 4.40 -22.30
C GLU A 308 -3.67 4.06 -21.53
N MET A 309 -3.74 4.04 -20.20
CA MET A 309 -2.63 3.66 -19.35
C MET A 309 -2.20 2.20 -19.58
N VAL A 310 -3.14 1.26 -19.66
CA VAL A 310 -2.86 -0.16 -19.94
C VAL A 310 -2.29 -0.32 -21.36
N ASP A 311 -2.77 0.46 -22.32
CA ASP A 311 -2.25 0.43 -23.69
C ASP A 311 -0.79 0.92 -23.75
N SER A 312 -0.44 1.97 -23.01
CA SER A 312 0.94 2.42 -22.85
C SER A 312 1.86 1.33 -22.25
N LEU A 313 1.36 0.55 -21.29
CA LEU A 313 2.11 -0.57 -20.73
C LEU A 313 2.38 -1.68 -21.74
N ARG A 314 1.39 -1.97 -22.60
CA ARG A 314 1.49 -3.04 -23.61
C ARG A 314 2.35 -2.66 -24.79
N ASN A 315 2.40 -1.37 -25.12
CA ASN A 315 3.03 -0.85 -26.34
C ASN A 315 4.08 0.23 -26.03
N PRO A 316 5.14 -0.09 -25.23
CA PRO A 316 6.19 0.87 -24.94
C PRO A 316 6.98 1.23 -26.20
N ILE A 317 7.41 2.50 -26.29
CA ILE A 317 8.23 3.01 -27.41
C ILE A 317 9.72 2.83 -27.10
N TYR A 318 10.08 2.99 -25.83
CA TYR A 318 11.45 2.91 -25.34
C TYR A 318 11.66 1.71 -24.43
N GLU A 319 12.89 1.32 -24.25
CA GLU A 319 13.31 0.35 -23.23
C GLU A 319 14.47 0.96 -22.47
N VAL A 320 14.41 0.92 -21.12
CA VAL A 320 15.48 1.41 -20.25
C VAL A 320 15.73 0.41 -19.12
N GLU A 321 16.97 0.34 -18.68
CA GLU A 321 17.38 -0.51 -17.56
C GLU A 321 17.80 0.34 -16.37
N ILE A 322 17.09 0.19 -15.25
CA ILE A 322 17.36 0.88 -13.99
C ILE A 322 17.99 -0.10 -12.99
N ALA A 323 19.22 0.19 -12.53
CA ALA A 323 19.82 -0.56 -11.45
C ALA A 323 19.19 -0.14 -10.12
N MET A 324 18.53 -1.09 -9.45
CA MET A 324 18.07 -0.91 -8.07
C MET A 324 19.12 -1.48 -7.11
N VAL A 325 19.88 -0.58 -6.48
CA VAL A 325 20.98 -0.93 -5.58
C VAL A 325 20.46 -0.98 -4.14
N GLY A 326 20.06 -2.17 -3.72
CA GLY A 326 19.40 -2.40 -2.43
C GLY A 326 19.99 -3.57 -1.65
N LYS A 327 19.51 -3.77 -0.42
CA LYS A 327 19.93 -4.88 0.45
C LYS A 327 18.87 -5.97 0.66
N TYR A 328 17.63 -5.74 0.24
CA TYR A 328 16.51 -6.69 0.36
C TYR A 328 16.12 -7.28 -1.00
N ILE A 329 17.09 -7.45 -1.89
CA ILE A 329 16.85 -7.88 -3.28
C ILE A 329 16.37 -9.34 -3.40
N GLN A 330 16.47 -10.14 -2.35
CA GLN A 330 15.99 -11.52 -2.33
C GLN A 330 14.45 -11.62 -2.26
N LEU A 331 13.79 -10.59 -1.75
CA LEU A 331 12.34 -10.47 -1.72
C LEU A 331 11.92 -9.15 -2.38
N HIS A 332 11.43 -9.22 -3.60
CA HIS A 332 11.04 -8.04 -4.39
C HIS A 332 9.92 -7.23 -3.72
N ASP A 333 9.04 -7.90 -2.95
CA ASP A 333 7.95 -7.24 -2.22
C ASP A 333 8.44 -6.26 -1.14
N ALA A 334 9.72 -6.36 -0.71
CA ALA A 334 10.32 -5.39 0.19
C ALA A 334 10.49 -3.99 -0.44
N TYR A 335 10.43 -3.90 -1.78
CA TYR A 335 10.52 -2.67 -2.57
C TYR A 335 9.33 -2.50 -3.52
N LEU A 336 8.18 -3.08 -3.19
CA LEU A 336 7.02 -3.13 -4.09
C LEU A 336 6.61 -1.74 -4.59
N SER A 337 6.47 -0.75 -3.70
CA SER A 337 6.09 0.61 -4.10
C SER A 337 7.14 1.29 -4.98
N VAL A 338 8.44 1.02 -4.77
CA VAL A 338 9.51 1.54 -5.64
C VAL A 338 9.41 0.92 -7.03
N VAL A 339 9.21 -0.41 -7.11
CA VAL A 339 9.00 -1.13 -8.39
C VAL A 339 7.80 -0.59 -9.14
N GLU A 340 6.68 -0.43 -8.45
CA GLU A 340 5.46 0.12 -9.05
C GLU A 340 5.66 1.58 -9.49
N ALA A 341 6.33 2.41 -8.69
CA ALA A 341 6.62 3.80 -9.05
C ALA A 341 7.55 3.92 -10.27
N LEU A 342 8.53 3.02 -10.43
CA LEU A 342 9.35 2.91 -11.64
C LEU A 342 8.50 2.56 -12.86
N LYS A 343 7.58 1.59 -12.74
CA LYS A 343 6.63 1.24 -13.80
C LYS A 343 5.72 2.42 -14.16
N HIS A 344 5.21 3.16 -13.14
CA HIS A 344 4.41 4.36 -13.39
C HIS A 344 5.20 5.43 -14.15
N GLY A 345 6.47 5.64 -13.79
CA GLY A 345 7.38 6.50 -14.55
C GLY A 345 7.54 6.02 -16.00
N GLY A 346 7.65 4.70 -16.21
CA GLY A 346 7.68 4.06 -17.52
C GLY A 346 6.41 4.31 -18.33
N ILE A 347 5.22 4.14 -17.74
CA ILE A 347 3.95 4.44 -18.39
C ILE A 347 3.93 5.90 -18.88
N ALA A 348 4.28 6.84 -18.01
CA ALA A 348 4.29 8.27 -18.33
C ALA A 348 5.36 8.66 -19.38
N ALA A 349 6.41 7.88 -19.55
CA ALA A 349 7.47 8.09 -20.54
C ALA A 349 7.35 7.16 -21.76
N HIS A 350 6.30 6.36 -21.86
CA HIS A 350 6.14 5.30 -22.86
C HIS A 350 7.35 4.34 -22.97
N ALA A 351 7.94 4.01 -21.81
CA ALA A 351 9.14 3.18 -21.70
C ALA A 351 8.86 1.88 -20.93
N ASN A 352 9.34 0.76 -21.43
CA ASN A 352 9.45 -0.47 -20.67
C ASN A 352 10.66 -0.36 -19.74
N VAL A 353 10.43 -0.40 -18.44
CA VAL A 353 11.47 -0.29 -17.42
C VAL A 353 11.90 -1.67 -16.96
N LYS A 354 13.11 -2.08 -17.32
CA LYS A 354 13.76 -3.26 -16.78
C LYS A 354 14.48 -2.91 -15.49
N ILE A 355 14.29 -3.71 -14.45
CA ILE A 355 14.95 -3.52 -13.16
C ILE A 355 16.08 -4.51 -13.02
N ARG A 356 17.33 -4.01 -12.97
CA ARG A 356 18.50 -4.79 -12.58
C ARG A 356 18.64 -4.74 -11.07
N TRP A 357 18.38 -5.85 -10.42
CA TRP A 357 18.55 -6.01 -8.98
C TRP A 357 20.03 -6.16 -8.65
N VAL A 358 20.58 -5.25 -7.84
CA VAL A 358 21.99 -5.25 -7.47
C VAL A 358 22.12 -5.26 -5.95
N ASP A 359 22.75 -6.31 -5.40
CA ASP A 359 23.02 -6.38 -3.97
C ASP A 359 24.11 -5.38 -3.60
N SER A 360 23.75 -4.42 -2.75
CA SER A 360 24.70 -3.41 -2.29
C SER A 360 25.85 -4.00 -1.45
N GLU A 361 25.68 -5.16 -0.85
CA GLU A 361 26.75 -5.84 -0.10
C GLU A 361 27.86 -6.40 -0.99
N GLU A 362 27.56 -6.62 -2.27
CA GLU A 362 28.51 -7.14 -3.25
C GLU A 362 29.23 -6.05 -4.06
N ILE A 363 28.89 -4.78 -3.87
CA ILE A 363 29.52 -3.67 -4.58
C ILE A 363 30.77 -3.19 -3.83
N THR A 364 31.86 -3.06 -4.56
CA THR A 364 33.15 -2.48 -4.10
C THR A 364 33.64 -1.46 -5.10
N ALA A 365 34.64 -0.64 -4.70
CA ALA A 365 35.26 0.33 -5.59
C ALA A 365 35.86 -0.32 -6.86
N GLU A 366 36.34 -1.57 -6.76
CA GLU A 366 36.96 -2.29 -7.89
C GLU A 366 35.95 -2.87 -8.88
N ASN A 367 34.72 -3.22 -8.42
CA ASN A 367 33.77 -3.93 -9.26
C ASN A 367 32.51 -3.12 -9.65
N VAL A 368 32.33 -1.91 -9.07
CA VAL A 368 31.13 -1.08 -9.30
C VAL A 368 30.90 -0.81 -10.79
N ALA A 369 31.95 -0.49 -11.54
CA ALA A 369 31.87 -0.22 -12.96
C ALA A 369 31.43 -1.46 -13.78
N GLU A 370 31.83 -2.66 -13.38
CA GLU A 370 31.39 -3.91 -14.02
C GLU A 370 29.91 -4.20 -13.70
N LYS A 371 29.53 -4.12 -12.41
CA LYS A 371 28.17 -4.44 -11.95
C LYS A 371 27.10 -3.48 -12.49
N LEU A 372 27.46 -2.21 -12.69
CA LEU A 372 26.56 -1.16 -13.18
C LEU A 372 26.76 -0.81 -14.67
N LYS A 373 27.58 -1.57 -15.39
CA LYS A 373 27.82 -1.32 -16.81
C LYS A 373 26.54 -1.39 -17.63
N GLY A 374 26.30 -0.32 -18.41
CA GLY A 374 25.24 -0.27 -19.41
C GLY A 374 23.85 -0.06 -18.84
N VAL A 375 23.71 0.33 -17.56
CA VAL A 375 22.41 0.78 -17.02
C VAL A 375 22.13 2.22 -17.44
N ASP A 376 20.86 2.55 -17.63
CA ASP A 376 20.42 3.88 -18.05
C ASP A 376 20.08 4.79 -16.86
N GLY A 377 19.96 4.20 -15.68
CA GLY A 377 19.75 4.92 -14.43
C GLY A 377 20.05 4.07 -13.20
N ILE A 378 20.29 4.73 -12.08
CA ILE A 378 20.58 4.08 -10.79
C ILE A 378 19.61 4.62 -9.75
N LEU A 379 18.94 3.72 -9.02
CA LEU A 379 18.09 4.05 -7.89
C LEU A 379 18.63 3.37 -6.63
N VAL A 380 18.84 4.19 -5.58
CA VAL A 380 19.20 3.69 -4.24
C VAL A 380 18.00 3.91 -3.32
N PRO A 381 17.28 2.84 -2.94
CA PRO A 381 16.08 2.93 -2.11
C PRO A 381 16.40 3.14 -0.63
N GLY A 382 15.35 3.44 0.13
CA GLY A 382 15.37 3.47 1.59
C GLY A 382 15.81 2.16 2.24
N GLY A 383 16.06 2.20 3.54
CA GLY A 383 16.43 1.05 4.36
C GLY A 383 16.97 1.48 5.72
N PHE A 384 17.21 0.52 6.62
CA PHE A 384 17.72 0.75 7.96
C PHE A 384 18.96 -0.10 8.23
N GLY A 385 19.87 0.41 9.11
CA GLY A 385 21.05 -0.31 9.56
C GLY A 385 22.23 -0.33 8.58
N THR A 386 23.37 -0.80 9.03
CA THR A 386 24.71 -0.62 8.45
C THR A 386 25.00 -1.51 7.23
N ARG A 387 24.25 -2.59 7.03
CA ARG A 387 24.53 -3.59 5.99
C ARG A 387 24.42 -3.00 4.58
N GLY A 388 25.45 -3.17 3.75
CA GLY A 388 25.50 -2.77 2.35
C GLY A 388 25.58 -1.23 2.11
N THR A 389 25.90 -0.42 3.11
CA THR A 389 25.95 1.05 2.97
C THR A 389 27.15 1.51 2.15
N GLU A 390 28.32 0.91 2.33
CA GLU A 390 29.51 1.27 1.53
C GLU A 390 29.31 0.99 0.04
N GLY A 391 28.69 -0.14 -0.31
CA GLY A 391 28.36 -0.43 -1.71
C GLY A 391 27.33 0.54 -2.30
N LYS A 392 26.41 1.06 -1.50
CA LYS A 392 25.51 2.14 -1.93
C LYS A 392 26.29 3.41 -2.23
N ILE A 393 27.23 3.79 -1.35
CA ILE A 393 28.11 4.97 -1.52
C ILE A 393 28.91 4.83 -2.82
N GLU A 394 29.51 3.67 -3.07
CA GLU A 394 30.25 3.41 -4.32
C GLU A 394 29.37 3.50 -5.57
N ALA A 395 28.14 2.97 -5.52
CA ALA A 395 27.20 3.08 -6.63
C ALA A 395 26.77 4.55 -6.89
N ILE A 396 26.62 5.35 -5.83
CA ILE A 396 26.29 6.78 -5.91
C ILE A 396 27.48 7.56 -6.50
N ARG A 397 28.70 7.29 -6.04
CA ARG A 397 29.92 7.85 -6.61
C ARG A 397 30.01 7.58 -8.12
N TYR A 398 29.80 6.32 -8.51
CA TYR A 398 29.81 5.93 -9.91
C TYR A 398 28.74 6.67 -10.72
N ALA A 399 27.51 6.79 -10.19
CA ALA A 399 26.44 7.55 -10.85
C ALA A 399 26.82 9.02 -11.06
N ARG A 400 27.40 9.67 -10.03
CA ARG A 400 27.81 11.08 -10.08
C ARG A 400 28.94 11.31 -11.09
N GLU A 401 29.99 10.49 -11.06
CA GLU A 401 31.17 10.63 -11.91
C GLU A 401 30.87 10.31 -13.38
N GLU A 402 30.15 9.23 -13.65
CA GLU A 402 29.78 8.80 -15.00
C GLU A 402 28.52 9.50 -15.55
N LYS A 403 27.92 10.40 -14.76
CA LYS A 403 26.71 11.17 -15.12
C LYS A 403 25.52 10.28 -15.49
N ILE A 404 25.38 9.14 -14.84
CA ILE A 404 24.23 8.25 -14.98
C ILE A 404 23.07 8.80 -14.16
N PRO A 405 21.85 8.95 -14.73
CA PRO A 405 20.66 9.39 -13.98
C PRO A 405 20.50 8.68 -12.65
N PHE A 406 20.36 9.44 -11.56
CA PHE A 406 20.36 8.93 -10.19
C PHE A 406 19.18 9.44 -9.37
N LEU A 407 18.51 8.54 -8.64
CA LEU A 407 17.53 8.87 -7.62
C LEU A 407 17.88 8.18 -6.29
N GLY A 408 18.10 8.97 -5.24
CA GLY A 408 18.31 8.49 -3.87
C GLY A 408 17.07 8.74 -3.00
N ILE A 409 16.52 7.68 -2.39
CA ILE A 409 15.31 7.75 -1.56
C ILE A 409 15.70 7.49 -0.10
N CYS A 410 15.31 8.38 0.82
CA CYS A 410 15.50 8.26 2.27
C CYS A 410 16.98 7.95 2.61
N LEU A 411 17.33 6.72 2.98
CA LEU A 411 18.72 6.31 3.18
C LEU A 411 19.57 6.55 1.92
N GLY A 412 19.02 6.41 0.71
CA GLY A 412 19.72 6.70 -0.54
C GLY A 412 20.13 8.16 -0.67
N MET A 413 19.30 9.11 -0.24
CA MET A 413 19.65 10.52 -0.14
C MET A 413 20.75 10.74 0.91
N GLN A 414 20.63 10.12 2.09
CA GLN A 414 21.63 10.24 3.16
C GLN A 414 23.00 9.73 2.71
N MET A 415 23.04 8.59 2.01
CA MET A 415 24.29 8.06 1.45
C MET A 415 24.88 8.95 0.34
N ALA A 416 24.05 9.67 -0.41
CA ALA A 416 24.53 10.64 -1.40
C ALA A 416 25.23 11.85 -0.72
N ILE A 417 24.75 12.27 0.45
CA ILE A 417 25.43 13.31 1.25
C ILE A 417 26.75 12.78 1.82
N VAL A 418 26.76 11.55 2.32
CA VAL A 418 27.99 10.92 2.85
C VAL A 418 29.02 10.78 1.73
N GLU A 419 28.63 10.29 0.55
CA GLU A 419 29.50 10.21 -0.63
C GLU A 419 30.08 11.57 -0.99
N PHE A 420 29.22 12.59 -1.11
CA PHE A 420 29.64 13.94 -1.47
C PHE A 420 30.60 14.56 -0.44
N ALA A 421 30.34 14.36 0.83
CA ALA A 421 31.22 14.80 1.90
C ALA A 421 32.58 14.11 1.85
N ARG A 422 32.64 12.81 1.55
CA ARG A 422 33.89 12.04 1.44
C ARG A 422 34.71 12.38 0.21
N ASP A 423 34.06 12.45 -0.95
CA ASP A 423 34.76 12.43 -2.23
C ASP A 423 34.84 13.80 -2.92
N VAL A 424 33.93 14.73 -2.57
CA VAL A 424 33.95 16.09 -3.09
C VAL A 424 34.53 17.07 -2.07
N ILE A 425 34.06 17.05 -0.81
CA ILE A 425 34.56 17.95 0.25
C ILE A 425 35.88 17.45 0.83
N GLY A 426 36.07 16.12 0.95
CA GLY A 426 37.31 15.49 1.42
C GLY A 426 37.27 14.99 2.87
N TYR A 427 36.10 14.93 3.51
CA TYR A 427 35.92 14.41 4.87
C TYR A 427 35.87 12.88 4.84
N LYS A 428 37.01 12.22 4.81
CA LYS A 428 37.14 10.76 4.54
C LYS A 428 36.36 9.83 5.48
N ASP A 429 36.10 10.29 6.71
CA ASP A 429 35.35 9.58 7.74
C ASP A 429 33.88 10.05 7.85
N ALA A 430 33.42 10.95 6.97
CA ALA A 430 32.04 11.42 7.00
C ALA A 430 31.04 10.25 6.98
N ASN A 431 30.07 10.29 7.88
CA ASN A 431 29.09 9.22 8.00
C ASN A 431 27.79 9.71 8.65
N SER A 432 26.82 8.79 8.75
CA SER A 432 25.66 8.91 9.63
C SER A 432 26.00 8.38 11.01
N ILE A 433 25.58 9.06 12.08
CA ILE A 433 25.73 8.56 13.46
C ILE A 433 24.92 7.27 13.72
N GLU A 434 23.94 6.95 12.86
CA GLU A 434 23.27 5.63 12.87
C GLU A 434 24.23 4.50 12.51
N LEU A 435 25.13 4.78 11.56
CA LEU A 435 25.99 3.77 10.95
C LEU A 435 27.35 3.70 11.61
N ASP A 436 27.87 4.86 12.01
CA ASP A 436 29.15 5.02 12.74
C ASP A 436 29.01 6.11 13.80
N PRO A 437 28.73 5.76 15.06
CA PRO A 437 28.62 6.71 16.16
C PRO A 437 29.92 7.43 16.50
N GLU A 438 31.07 6.93 16.05
CA GLU A 438 32.39 7.47 16.34
C GLU A 438 32.93 8.41 15.23
N THR A 439 32.14 8.61 14.15
CA THR A 439 32.56 9.51 13.05
C THR A 439 32.85 10.92 13.57
N THR A 440 33.94 11.52 13.08
CA THR A 440 34.27 12.93 13.42
C THR A 440 33.53 13.93 12.54
N HIS A 441 32.93 13.46 11.43
CA HIS A 441 32.12 14.27 10.52
C HIS A 441 30.71 13.67 10.37
N PRO A 442 29.83 13.85 11.39
CA PRO A 442 28.47 13.32 11.37
C PRO A 442 27.58 14.17 10.46
N VAL A 443 27.66 13.96 9.14
CA VAL A 443 26.86 14.72 8.15
C VAL A 443 25.38 14.35 8.19
N ILE A 444 25.04 13.19 8.77
CA ILE A 444 23.68 12.73 9.07
C ILE A 444 23.60 12.47 10.57
N ALA A 445 22.62 13.09 11.26
CA ALA A 445 22.50 13.06 12.71
C ALA A 445 21.02 13.07 13.16
N LEU A 446 20.79 12.83 14.47
CA LEU A 446 19.50 13.08 15.09
C LEU A 446 19.26 14.57 15.26
N MET A 447 18.03 15.01 15.05
CA MET A 447 17.64 16.36 15.45
C MET A 447 17.61 16.48 17.00
N PRO A 448 17.95 17.65 17.56
CA PRO A 448 18.02 17.82 19.02
C PRO A 448 16.75 17.40 19.78
N GLU A 449 15.58 17.56 19.16
CA GLU A 449 14.29 17.21 19.75
C GLU A 449 14.02 15.69 19.81
N GLN A 450 14.80 14.90 19.09
CA GLN A 450 14.69 13.42 19.05
C GLN A 450 15.61 12.73 20.06
N ASN A 451 16.44 13.48 20.78
CA ASN A 451 17.33 12.94 21.79
C ASN A 451 16.56 12.49 23.04
N GLY A 452 16.73 11.25 23.47
CA GLY A 452 16.17 10.71 24.71
C GLY A 452 14.87 9.89 24.55
N VAL A 453 14.50 9.50 23.33
CA VAL A 453 13.34 8.63 23.09
C VAL A 453 13.84 7.17 23.02
N GLU A 454 13.47 6.35 24.04
CA GLU A 454 13.95 4.97 24.20
C GLU A 454 13.13 3.94 23.39
N ASP A 455 11.88 4.24 23.01
CA ASP A 455 11.01 3.31 22.32
C ASP A 455 11.33 3.21 20.81
N LEU A 456 11.48 1.99 20.29
CA LEU A 456 11.72 1.74 18.85
C LEU A 456 10.48 2.02 17.99
N GLY A 457 9.28 1.92 18.55
CA GLY A 457 8.01 2.19 17.86
C GLY A 457 7.51 3.62 18.10
N GLY A 458 7.05 4.31 17.04
CA GLY A 458 6.44 5.65 17.15
C GLY A 458 7.42 6.81 17.34
N THR A 459 8.74 6.60 17.16
CA THR A 459 9.79 7.62 17.32
C THR A 459 10.34 8.14 15.99
N LEU A 460 9.81 7.60 14.89
CA LEU A 460 10.16 8.02 13.54
C LEU A 460 9.37 9.28 13.16
N ARG A 461 9.92 10.04 12.21
CA ARG A 461 9.14 11.00 11.44
C ARG A 461 8.29 10.20 10.45
N LEU A 462 6.99 10.12 10.72
CA LEU A 462 6.03 9.26 10.00
C LEU A 462 4.92 10.10 9.37
N GLY A 463 4.55 9.76 8.12
CA GLY A 463 3.45 10.39 7.41
C GLY A 463 3.85 11.55 6.53
N ALA A 464 2.87 12.34 6.10
CA ALA A 464 3.06 13.43 5.17
C ALA A 464 3.56 14.70 5.85
N TYR A 465 4.66 15.25 5.32
CA TYR A 465 5.22 16.53 5.76
C TYR A 465 5.39 17.48 4.58
N PRO A 466 5.18 18.79 4.82
CA PRO A 466 5.34 19.80 3.78
C PRO A 466 6.81 20.07 3.49
N CYS A 467 7.11 20.34 2.22
CA CYS A 467 8.43 20.75 1.75
C CYS A 467 8.28 21.93 0.78
N ILE A 468 9.14 22.94 0.95
CA ILE A 468 9.24 24.12 0.08
C ILE A 468 10.37 23.90 -0.91
N LEU A 469 10.07 23.89 -2.20
CA LEU A 469 11.02 23.68 -3.27
C LEU A 469 11.68 25.01 -3.72
N LYS A 470 13.00 24.95 -3.86
CA LYS A 470 13.81 26.08 -4.29
C LYS A 470 13.49 26.47 -5.73
N GLU A 471 13.32 27.76 -6.00
CA GLU A 471 13.12 28.27 -7.36
C GLU A 471 14.34 27.95 -8.25
N GLY A 472 14.07 27.52 -9.50
CA GLY A 472 15.09 27.13 -10.47
C GLY A 472 15.73 25.75 -10.22
N SER A 473 15.28 24.99 -9.22
CA SER A 473 15.71 23.62 -8.99
C SER A 473 15.01 22.63 -9.94
N LYS A 474 15.68 21.49 -10.19
CA LYS A 474 15.07 20.38 -10.97
C LYS A 474 13.83 19.83 -10.27
N ALA A 475 13.85 19.71 -8.95
CA ALA A 475 12.70 19.31 -8.17
C ALA A 475 11.50 20.25 -8.42
N ARG A 476 11.70 21.57 -8.37
CA ARG A 476 10.66 22.58 -8.64
C ARG A 476 10.09 22.46 -10.06
N GLU A 477 10.96 22.22 -11.05
CA GLU A 477 10.57 22.00 -12.44
C GLU A 477 9.66 20.76 -12.59
N LEU A 478 10.03 19.66 -11.95
CA LEU A 478 9.32 18.38 -12.04
C LEU A 478 7.96 18.40 -11.37
N TYR A 479 7.85 18.99 -10.17
CA TYR A 479 6.60 19.07 -9.43
C TYR A 479 5.68 20.18 -9.95
N GLY A 480 6.24 21.25 -10.55
CA GLY A 480 5.48 22.38 -11.07
C GLY A 480 4.83 23.28 -10.00
N THR A 481 5.17 23.08 -8.73
CA THR A 481 4.64 23.83 -7.59
C THR A 481 5.73 24.13 -6.56
N GLU A 482 5.54 25.14 -5.73
CA GLU A 482 6.47 25.54 -4.69
C GLU A 482 6.38 24.68 -3.44
N GLU A 483 5.18 24.42 -3.03
CA GLU A 483 4.88 23.61 -1.87
C GLU A 483 4.44 22.23 -2.29
N ILE A 484 5.06 21.22 -1.69
CA ILE A 484 4.73 19.80 -1.85
C ILE A 484 4.58 19.16 -0.50
N SER A 485 4.07 17.94 -0.48
CA SER A 485 3.99 17.12 0.72
C SER A 485 4.36 15.70 0.38
N GLU A 486 5.36 15.13 1.07
CA GLU A 486 5.80 13.75 0.89
C GLU A 486 5.65 12.95 2.18
N ARG A 487 5.51 11.62 2.05
CA ARG A 487 5.45 10.70 3.18
C ARG A 487 6.86 10.37 3.65
N HIS A 488 7.04 10.28 4.95
CA HIS A 488 8.32 10.02 5.60
C HIS A 488 8.26 8.78 6.47
N ARG A 489 9.42 8.11 6.61
CA ARG A 489 9.62 6.98 7.52
C ARG A 489 11.11 6.90 7.88
N HIS A 490 11.57 7.83 8.70
CA HIS A 490 12.98 7.88 9.11
C HIS A 490 13.16 8.61 10.45
N ARG A 491 14.37 8.48 11.02
CA ARG A 491 14.74 9.11 12.29
C ARG A 491 15.87 10.13 12.12
N TYR A 492 16.81 9.85 11.22
CA TYR A 492 18.00 10.65 11.01
C TYR A 492 17.80 11.65 9.88
N GLU A 493 18.43 12.81 10.02
CA GLU A 493 18.30 13.97 9.15
C GLU A 493 19.68 14.51 8.76
N VAL A 494 19.73 15.35 7.74
CA VAL A 494 20.94 16.09 7.36
C VAL A 494 21.36 17.00 8.51
N ASN A 495 22.61 16.91 8.94
CA ASN A 495 23.16 17.77 9.98
C ASN A 495 23.35 19.19 9.45
N ASN A 496 22.67 20.14 10.08
CA ASN A 496 22.67 21.55 9.67
C ASN A 496 24.05 22.22 9.70
N ASP A 497 24.99 21.71 10.51
CA ASP A 497 26.34 22.26 10.63
C ASP A 497 27.14 22.12 9.31
N TYR A 498 26.78 21.15 8.46
CA TYR A 498 27.48 20.88 7.18
C TYR A 498 26.76 21.47 5.95
N ARG A 499 25.60 22.09 6.10
CA ARG A 499 24.79 22.58 4.96
C ARG A 499 25.55 23.62 4.13
N GLN A 500 26.21 24.57 4.76
CA GLN A 500 26.95 25.61 4.07
C GLN A 500 28.06 24.99 3.20
N GLU A 501 28.83 24.05 3.74
CA GLU A 501 29.91 23.38 3.02
C GLU A 501 29.41 22.54 1.84
N LEU A 502 28.28 21.86 2.00
CA LEU A 502 27.64 21.13 0.91
C LEU A 502 27.26 22.06 -0.25
N GLU A 503 26.64 23.22 0.05
CA GLU A 503 26.26 24.22 -0.96
C GLU A 503 27.46 24.93 -1.59
N GLU A 504 28.48 25.28 -0.84
CA GLU A 504 29.70 25.90 -1.35
C GLU A 504 30.50 24.99 -2.31
N ASN A 505 30.38 23.67 -2.14
CA ASN A 505 30.99 22.66 -3.01
C ASN A 505 30.10 22.19 -4.16
N GLY A 506 28.91 22.82 -4.33
CA GLY A 506 28.10 22.65 -5.54
C GLY A 506 26.88 21.74 -5.40
N MET A 507 26.56 21.23 -4.21
CA MET A 507 25.28 20.58 -3.95
C MET A 507 24.19 21.65 -3.79
N VAL A 508 23.01 21.42 -4.33
CA VAL A 508 21.85 22.29 -4.11
C VAL A 508 20.87 21.59 -3.17
N LEU A 509 20.58 22.21 -2.04
CA LEU A 509 19.51 21.78 -1.14
C LEU A 509 18.20 22.31 -1.70
N SER A 510 17.57 21.50 -2.56
CA SER A 510 16.47 21.91 -3.43
C SER A 510 15.10 21.84 -2.76
N GLY A 511 14.98 21.18 -1.60
CA GLY A 511 13.76 21.14 -0.80
C GLY A 511 14.05 21.28 0.67
N LEU A 512 13.31 22.14 1.36
CA LEU A 512 13.43 22.39 2.80
C LEU A 512 12.07 22.33 3.48
N SER A 513 12.04 21.96 4.77
CA SER A 513 10.85 22.16 5.60
C SER A 513 10.43 23.64 5.63
N PRO A 514 9.15 23.98 5.90
CA PRO A 514 8.67 25.38 5.91
C PRO A 514 9.45 26.30 6.86
N ASP A 515 9.94 25.76 7.97
CA ASP A 515 10.81 26.46 8.94
C ASP A 515 12.28 26.48 8.52
N LYS A 516 12.62 25.86 7.38
CA LYS A 516 13.96 25.75 6.78
C LYS A 516 14.98 24.97 7.64
N ARG A 517 14.53 24.23 8.64
CA ARG A 517 15.41 23.47 9.55
C ARG A 517 15.82 22.12 9.01
N ILE A 518 14.98 21.50 8.19
CA ILE A 518 15.18 20.14 7.67
C ILE A 518 15.40 20.19 6.17
N VAL A 519 16.39 19.44 5.71
CA VAL A 519 16.68 19.24 4.28
C VAL A 519 15.86 18.04 3.78
N GLU A 520 14.93 18.31 2.87
CA GLU A 520 14.02 17.32 2.32
C GLU A 520 14.48 16.78 0.96
N MET A 521 15.18 17.62 0.18
CA MET A 521 15.67 17.26 -1.14
C MET A 521 17.01 17.88 -1.44
N LEU A 522 17.81 17.19 -2.25
CA LEU A 522 19.07 17.67 -2.81
C LEU A 522 19.17 17.36 -4.30
N GLU A 523 20.03 18.11 -4.99
CA GLU A 523 20.38 17.85 -6.37
C GLU A 523 21.80 18.34 -6.70
N ILE A 524 22.40 17.80 -7.76
CA ILE A 524 23.69 18.25 -8.29
C ILE A 524 23.45 18.93 -9.64
N PRO A 525 23.63 20.26 -9.74
CA PRO A 525 23.47 21.00 -11.00
C PRO A 525 24.47 20.54 -12.07
N GLY A 526 24.03 20.53 -13.34
CA GLY A 526 24.87 20.09 -14.46
C GLY A 526 24.99 18.57 -14.62
N HIS A 527 24.41 17.81 -13.69
CA HIS A 527 24.18 16.39 -13.89
C HIS A 527 22.86 16.18 -14.66
N PRO A 528 22.73 15.21 -15.57
CA PRO A 528 21.49 14.95 -16.32
C PRO A 528 20.27 14.79 -15.40
N PHE A 529 20.43 14.01 -14.35
CA PHE A 529 19.47 13.83 -13.27
C PHE A 529 20.17 13.28 -12.03
N PHE A 530 20.39 14.08 -11.01
CA PHE A 530 20.91 13.61 -9.73
C PHE A 530 20.05 14.24 -8.63
N VAL A 531 19.12 13.47 -8.10
CA VAL A 531 18.15 13.94 -7.11
C VAL A 531 18.14 12.99 -5.92
N GLY A 532 18.18 13.55 -4.72
CA GLY A 532 17.93 12.85 -3.47
C GLY A 532 16.69 13.41 -2.78
N THR A 533 15.89 12.55 -2.16
CA THR A 533 14.73 12.92 -1.35
C THR A 533 14.73 12.17 -0.02
N GLN A 534 14.46 12.88 1.08
CA GLN A 534 14.32 12.27 2.40
C GLN A 534 12.96 11.58 2.56
N GLY A 535 11.95 12.06 1.86
CA GLY A 535 10.64 11.43 1.78
C GLY A 535 10.64 10.16 0.93
N HIS A 536 9.51 9.47 0.92
CA HIS A 536 9.22 8.25 0.19
C HIS A 536 8.21 8.52 -0.96
N PRO A 537 8.67 9.06 -2.10
CA PRO A 537 7.81 9.42 -3.22
C PRO A 537 7.10 8.22 -3.86
N GLU A 538 7.66 7.01 -3.72
CA GLU A 538 7.07 5.77 -4.19
C GLU A 538 5.69 5.52 -3.59
N LEU A 539 5.46 5.93 -2.35
CA LEU A 539 4.19 5.72 -1.64
C LEU A 539 3.04 6.57 -2.21
N LYS A 540 3.36 7.65 -2.93
CA LYS A 540 2.36 8.56 -3.54
C LYS A 540 2.21 8.39 -5.05
N SER A 541 3.00 7.51 -5.67
CA SER A 541 2.92 7.24 -7.11
C SER A 541 1.66 6.45 -7.48
N ARG A 542 1.04 6.80 -8.60
CA ARG A 542 -0.16 6.16 -9.14
C ARG A 542 0.05 5.78 -10.62
N PRO A 543 -0.59 4.74 -11.14
CA PRO A 543 -0.38 4.32 -12.53
C PRO A 543 -0.84 5.36 -13.55
N ASN A 544 -1.92 6.08 -13.25
CA ASN A 544 -2.45 7.17 -14.08
C ASN A 544 -1.87 8.55 -13.74
N ARG A 545 -1.06 8.65 -12.67
CA ARG A 545 -0.41 9.88 -12.19
C ARG A 545 0.94 9.55 -11.58
N ALA A 546 1.90 9.22 -12.45
CA ALA A 546 3.27 8.90 -12.03
C ALA A 546 3.87 10.02 -11.18
N HIS A 547 4.53 9.64 -10.08
CA HIS A 547 5.19 10.61 -9.22
C HIS A 547 6.29 11.38 -9.99
N PRO A 548 6.40 12.73 -9.82
CA PRO A 548 7.30 13.57 -10.61
C PRO A 548 8.75 13.12 -10.62
N LEU A 549 9.30 12.67 -9.48
CA LEU A 549 10.69 12.22 -9.38
C LEU A 549 10.93 10.93 -10.18
N PHE A 550 10.02 9.96 -10.14
CA PHE A 550 10.12 8.73 -10.93
C PHE A 550 9.93 9.00 -12.41
N ARG A 551 8.98 9.85 -12.79
CA ARG A 551 8.83 10.30 -14.17
C ARG A 551 10.11 10.98 -14.67
N GLY A 552 10.70 11.88 -13.87
CA GLY A 552 11.93 12.59 -14.21
C GLY A 552 13.12 11.65 -14.37
N LEU A 553 13.28 10.67 -13.48
CA LEU A 553 14.34 9.65 -13.59
C LEU A 553 14.21 8.87 -14.90
N ILE A 554 13.01 8.36 -15.23
CA ILE A 554 12.81 7.55 -16.43
C ILE A 554 12.99 8.39 -17.69
N GLN A 555 12.50 9.63 -17.73
CA GLN A 555 12.74 10.55 -18.85
C GLN A 555 14.24 10.82 -19.06
N ALA A 556 14.99 11.02 -17.97
CA ALA A 556 16.44 11.20 -18.04
C ALA A 556 17.15 9.91 -18.49
N ALA A 557 16.68 8.74 -18.04
CA ALA A 557 17.21 7.43 -18.48
C ALA A 557 16.99 7.20 -19.98
N VAL A 558 15.78 7.52 -20.50
CA VAL A 558 15.49 7.46 -21.94
C VAL A 558 16.43 8.38 -22.75
N ALA A 559 16.67 9.61 -22.26
CA ALA A 559 17.58 10.55 -22.91
C ALA A 559 19.06 10.11 -22.82
N TYR A 560 19.44 9.43 -21.73
CA TYR A 560 20.80 8.90 -21.54
C TYR A 560 21.06 7.67 -22.43
N HIS A 561 20.05 6.83 -22.65
CA HIS A 561 20.12 5.64 -23.50
C HIS A 561 20.31 5.97 -24.99
N GLN A 562 19.81 7.14 -25.47
CA GLN A 562 19.91 7.61 -26.87
C GLN A 562 21.30 8.18 -27.22
#